data_d37d8f7f3ca34303dd0b58d1dbba35ec
#
_entry.id   d37d8f7f3ca34303dd0b58d1dbba35ec
#
_cell.length_a   1.000
_cell.length_b   1.000
_cell.length_c   1.000
_cell.angle_alpha   90.00
_cell.angle_beta   90.00
_cell.angle_gamma   90.00
#
_symmetry.space_group_name_H-M   'P 1'
#
loop_
_entity.id
_entity.type
_entity.pdbx_description
1 polymer ?
#
loop_
_entity_poly.entity_id
_entity_poly.type
_entity_poly.pdbx_seq_one_letter_code
_entity_poly.pdbx_strand_id
1 'polypeptide(L)'
;MERDQIISDAYYASRGAIIGTLRLAKLRDPKIKKADIERWRRANNNDEKRPTKYNTWVGKEPKEEYQADLFFPHNGPPMLMMVDTFSKRMAVEPVDEKKASHVKQGFINAFEKMGGEPKSIYTDAEGAITSNEVKDWLTQRSITSNITLTHAPLAEAMLKFIKNRVEFEKKHRRTDGRRRLETWEQIADREVKNYNENHIPRSIGMTPLEASKPENKDEVKLRLELQRRNDNPQPKLKVGDEVRILRKKKNFEKGYTSNYSEKTYKIMDVIQAPLNRQTQYVLNMKMNQKGYLHFKDNKFTRNELTLAK
;
A
#
# COMPACT_ATOMS: atom_id res chain seq x y z
N MET A 1 -28.95 -20.33 -18.14
CA MET A 1 -30.03 -19.75 -17.27
C MET A 1 -30.49 -20.74 -16.21
N GLU A 2 -30.94 -21.95 -16.55
CA GLU A 2 -31.45 -22.91 -15.55
C GLU A 2 -30.43 -23.32 -14.47
N ARG A 3 -29.18 -23.55 -14.86
CA ARG A 3 -28.11 -23.96 -13.96
C ARG A 3 -27.70 -22.86 -12.97
N ASP A 4 -27.67 -21.60 -13.41
CA ASP A 4 -27.37 -20.46 -12.55
C ASP A 4 -28.48 -20.20 -11.56
N GLN A 5 -29.72 -20.48 -11.94
CA GLN A 5 -30.88 -20.39 -11.03
C GLN A 5 -30.82 -21.46 -9.94
N ILE A 6 -30.46 -22.71 -10.28
CA ILE A 6 -30.26 -23.79 -9.31
C ILE A 6 -29.17 -23.43 -8.30
N ILE A 7 -28.04 -22.86 -8.79
CA ILE A 7 -26.96 -22.43 -7.91
C ILE A 7 -27.40 -21.26 -7.03
N SER A 8 -28.11 -20.30 -7.58
CA SER A 8 -28.66 -19.15 -6.85
C SER A 8 -29.54 -19.58 -5.69
N ASP A 9 -30.56 -20.40 -5.97
CA ASP A 9 -31.48 -20.90 -4.96
C ASP A 9 -30.77 -21.66 -3.86
N ALA A 10 -29.86 -22.57 -4.23
CA ALA A 10 -29.05 -23.35 -3.30
C ALA A 10 -28.12 -22.47 -2.46
N TYR A 11 -27.59 -21.40 -3.05
CA TYR A 11 -26.69 -20.46 -2.38
C TYR A 11 -27.42 -19.68 -1.29
N TYR A 12 -28.56 -19.13 -1.59
CA TYR A 12 -29.35 -18.39 -0.61
C TYR A 12 -29.95 -19.31 0.46
N ALA A 13 -30.39 -20.52 0.10
CA ALA A 13 -30.87 -21.52 1.05
C ALA A 13 -29.77 -21.98 2.02
N SER A 14 -28.52 -22.08 1.56
CA SER A 14 -27.36 -22.46 2.39
C SER A 14 -26.71 -21.26 3.11
N ARG A 15 -27.29 -20.06 3.01
CA ARG A 15 -26.76 -18.81 3.57
C ARG A 15 -25.33 -18.53 3.13
N GLY A 16 -25.00 -18.82 1.86
CA GLY A 16 -23.71 -18.55 1.26
C GLY A 16 -22.60 -19.57 1.57
N ALA A 17 -22.89 -20.65 2.30
CA ALA A 17 -21.93 -21.69 2.59
C ALA A 17 -21.64 -22.55 1.36
N ILE A 18 -20.42 -22.50 0.78
CA ILE A 18 -20.07 -23.17 -0.49
C ILE A 18 -20.35 -24.68 -0.44
N ILE A 19 -20.01 -25.35 0.64
CA ILE A 19 -20.25 -26.80 0.79
C ILE A 19 -21.76 -27.09 0.88
N GLY A 20 -22.50 -26.28 1.62
CA GLY A 20 -23.97 -26.36 1.71
C GLY A 20 -24.63 -26.12 0.34
N THR A 21 -24.19 -25.10 -0.36
CA THR A 21 -24.62 -24.78 -1.74
C THR A 21 -24.38 -25.96 -2.68
N LEU A 22 -23.19 -26.54 -2.66
CA LEU A 22 -22.86 -27.68 -3.51
C LEU A 22 -23.76 -28.89 -3.22
N ARG A 23 -24.01 -29.17 -1.95
CA ARG A 23 -24.90 -30.27 -1.52
C ARG A 23 -26.32 -30.05 -2.04
N LEU A 24 -26.88 -28.87 -1.84
CA LEU A 24 -28.25 -28.52 -2.27
C LEU A 24 -28.36 -28.45 -3.78
N ALA A 25 -27.40 -27.86 -4.48
CA ALA A 25 -27.41 -27.76 -5.94
C ALA A 25 -27.31 -29.13 -6.62
N LYS A 26 -26.52 -30.05 -6.07
CA LYS A 26 -26.38 -31.42 -6.60
C LYS A 26 -27.65 -32.26 -6.46
N LEU A 27 -28.54 -31.94 -5.55
CA LEU A 27 -29.84 -32.61 -5.44
C LEU A 27 -30.73 -32.34 -6.67
N ARG A 28 -30.51 -31.19 -7.35
CA ARG A 28 -31.27 -30.80 -8.56
C ARG A 28 -30.47 -31.08 -9.85
N ASP A 29 -29.15 -30.85 -9.85
CA ASP A 29 -28.26 -31.19 -10.96
C ASP A 29 -26.93 -31.78 -10.41
N PRO A 30 -26.78 -33.12 -10.47
CA PRO A 30 -25.58 -33.81 -9.98
C PRO A 30 -24.28 -33.42 -10.70
N LYS A 31 -24.37 -32.79 -11.89
CA LYS A 31 -23.23 -32.35 -12.69
C LYS A 31 -22.59 -31.04 -12.19
N ILE A 32 -23.25 -30.33 -11.26
CA ILE A 32 -22.71 -29.09 -10.68
C ILE A 32 -21.46 -29.42 -9.85
N LYS A 33 -20.39 -28.70 -10.15
CA LYS A 33 -19.11 -28.79 -9.45
C LYS A 33 -18.91 -27.58 -8.53
N LYS A 34 -18.03 -27.72 -7.56
CA LYS A 34 -17.62 -26.61 -6.67
C LYS A 34 -17.14 -25.39 -7.48
N ALA A 35 -16.41 -25.61 -8.56
CA ALA A 35 -15.92 -24.55 -9.46
C ALA A 35 -17.07 -23.74 -10.10
N ASP A 36 -18.22 -24.37 -10.39
CA ASP A 36 -19.38 -23.67 -10.97
C ASP A 36 -20.01 -22.73 -9.92
N ILE A 37 -20.10 -23.18 -8.67
CA ILE A 37 -20.59 -22.35 -7.56
C ILE A 37 -19.65 -21.19 -7.29
N GLU A 38 -18.34 -21.44 -7.28
CA GLU A 38 -17.33 -20.38 -7.08
C GLU A 38 -17.34 -19.37 -8.24
N ARG A 39 -17.57 -19.82 -9.48
CA ARG A 39 -17.73 -18.97 -10.66
C ARG A 39 -18.98 -18.11 -10.54
N TRP A 40 -20.12 -18.75 -10.25
CA TRP A 40 -21.39 -18.06 -10.05
C TRP A 40 -21.31 -17.03 -8.91
N ARG A 41 -20.71 -17.41 -7.78
CA ARG A 41 -20.50 -16.51 -6.64
C ARG A 41 -19.66 -15.29 -7.03
N ARG A 42 -18.56 -15.48 -7.79
CA ARG A 42 -17.76 -14.35 -8.29
C ARG A 42 -18.53 -13.45 -9.24
N ALA A 43 -19.47 -14.03 -10.00
CA ALA A 43 -20.29 -13.28 -10.93
C ALA A 43 -21.42 -12.49 -10.26
N ASN A 44 -21.95 -13.00 -9.13
CA ASN A 44 -23.20 -12.50 -8.54
C ASN A 44 -23.04 -11.92 -7.13
N ASN A 45 -21.93 -12.18 -6.44
CA ASN A 45 -21.69 -11.67 -5.10
C ASN A 45 -20.66 -10.55 -5.09
N ASN A 46 -20.96 -9.52 -4.30
CA ASN A 46 -20.07 -8.38 -4.08
C ASN A 46 -18.93 -8.67 -3.09
N ASP A 47 -18.82 -9.91 -2.60
CA ASP A 47 -17.72 -10.38 -1.75
C ASP A 47 -16.45 -10.65 -2.57
N GLU A 48 -16.05 -9.69 -3.37
CA GLU A 48 -14.77 -9.80 -4.05
C GLU A 48 -13.64 -9.85 -3.03
N LYS A 49 -12.79 -10.86 -3.17
CA LYS A 49 -11.53 -10.91 -2.43
C LYS A 49 -10.73 -9.67 -2.78
N ARG A 50 -10.08 -9.07 -1.78
CA ARG A 50 -9.10 -8.02 -2.06
C ARG A 50 -8.15 -8.52 -3.15
N PRO A 51 -7.80 -7.68 -4.13
CA PRO A 51 -6.80 -8.07 -5.11
C PRO A 51 -5.54 -8.54 -4.39
N THR A 52 -5.08 -9.74 -4.71
CA THR A 52 -3.84 -10.30 -4.15
C THR A 52 -2.61 -9.88 -4.94
N LYS A 53 -2.83 -9.36 -6.15
CA LYS A 53 -1.80 -8.84 -7.04
C LYS A 53 -2.12 -7.38 -7.36
N TYR A 54 -1.13 -6.54 -7.15
CA TYR A 54 -1.22 -5.11 -7.42
C TYR A 54 -0.35 -4.77 -8.62
N ASN A 55 -0.74 -3.75 -9.37
CA ASN A 55 0.15 -3.20 -10.39
C ASN A 55 1.38 -2.63 -9.67
N THR A 56 2.53 -3.19 -9.96
CA THR A 56 3.78 -2.68 -9.40
C THR A 56 4.07 -1.33 -10.01
N TRP A 57 4.22 -0.34 -9.17
CA TRP A 57 4.71 0.96 -9.60
C TRP A 57 6.24 0.94 -9.58
N VAL A 58 6.84 1.47 -10.63
CA VAL A 58 8.29 1.54 -10.80
C VAL A 58 8.68 2.98 -11.06
N GLY A 59 9.47 3.57 -10.17
CA GLY A 59 10.11 4.86 -10.39
C GLY A 59 11.02 4.82 -11.62
N LYS A 60 11.22 5.95 -12.29
CA LYS A 60 12.09 6.08 -13.46
C LYS A 60 13.51 6.46 -13.09
N GLU A 61 13.64 7.09 -11.94
CA GLU A 61 14.90 7.66 -11.47
C GLU A 61 14.92 7.75 -9.94
N PRO A 62 16.08 7.87 -9.33
CA PRO A 62 16.19 8.17 -7.90
C PRO A 62 15.45 9.45 -7.56
N LYS A 63 14.84 9.50 -6.38
CA LYS A 63 14.11 10.68 -5.86
C LYS A 63 12.84 11.04 -6.65
N GLU A 64 12.34 10.18 -7.52
CA GLU A 64 11.06 10.43 -8.18
C GLU A 64 9.90 10.30 -7.19
N GLU A 65 9.91 9.24 -6.39
CA GLU A 65 8.92 9.03 -5.33
C GLU A 65 9.54 8.35 -4.12
N TYR A 66 9.30 8.94 -2.95
CA TYR A 66 9.55 8.28 -1.69
C TYR A 66 8.25 7.75 -1.09
N GLN A 67 8.29 6.55 -0.54
CA GLN A 67 7.24 6.06 0.34
C GLN A 67 7.62 6.37 1.78
N ALA A 68 6.67 6.88 2.56
CA ALA A 68 6.88 7.21 3.96
C ALA A 68 5.80 6.56 4.84
N ASP A 69 6.20 6.16 6.04
CA ASP A 69 5.35 5.58 7.06
C ASP A 69 5.82 6.01 8.45
N LEU A 70 4.87 6.26 9.35
CA LEU A 70 5.12 6.59 10.75
C LEU A 70 4.89 5.34 11.59
N PHE A 71 5.86 4.99 12.41
CA PHE A 71 5.72 3.84 13.28
C PHE A 71 6.15 4.13 14.72
N PHE A 72 5.70 3.31 15.62
CA PHE A 72 5.88 3.46 17.06
C PHE A 72 6.62 2.22 17.59
N PRO A 73 7.95 2.30 17.81
CA PRO A 73 8.69 1.19 18.40
C PRO A 73 8.29 1.01 19.87
N HIS A 74 8.33 -0.23 20.34
CA HIS A 74 8.18 -0.48 21.76
C HIS A 74 9.40 0.07 22.51
N ASN A 75 9.19 0.96 23.46
CA ASN A 75 10.24 1.67 24.21
C ASN A 75 11.17 2.54 23.33
N GLY A 76 10.63 3.22 22.34
CA GLY A 76 11.33 4.23 21.54
C GLY A 76 10.41 5.37 21.13
N PRO A 77 10.94 6.49 20.64
CA PRO A 77 10.13 7.57 20.12
C PRO A 77 9.39 7.16 18.85
N PRO A 78 8.36 7.90 18.44
CA PRO A 78 7.82 7.78 17.09
C PRO A 78 8.94 7.92 16.04
N MET A 79 8.89 7.14 15.01
CA MET A 79 9.91 7.12 13.94
C MET A 79 9.26 7.32 12.59
N LEU A 80 9.85 8.15 11.75
CA LEU A 80 9.51 8.30 10.35
C LEU A 80 10.41 7.37 9.53
N MET A 81 9.84 6.40 8.84
CA MET A 81 10.51 5.60 7.82
C MET A 81 10.29 6.24 6.46
N MET A 82 11.35 6.33 5.68
CA MET A 82 11.28 6.77 4.29
C MET A 82 12.09 5.84 3.40
N VAL A 83 11.58 5.54 2.21
CA VAL A 83 12.26 4.69 1.22
C VAL A 83 12.05 5.21 -0.20
N ASP A 84 13.12 5.30 -0.97
CA ASP A 84 13.07 5.60 -2.40
C ASP A 84 12.55 4.37 -3.17
N THR A 85 11.49 4.56 -3.91
CA THR A 85 10.86 3.47 -4.67
C THR A 85 11.73 2.95 -5.81
N PHE A 86 12.66 3.75 -6.30
CA PHE A 86 13.62 3.37 -7.34
C PHE A 86 14.85 2.66 -6.77
N SER A 87 15.68 3.37 -6.03
CA SER A 87 16.95 2.88 -5.53
C SER A 87 16.85 1.95 -4.32
N LYS A 88 15.68 1.89 -3.67
CA LYS A 88 15.47 1.21 -2.38
C LYS A 88 16.26 1.79 -1.23
N ARG A 89 16.95 2.93 -1.43
CA ARG A 89 17.61 3.66 -0.35
C ARG A 89 16.58 4.06 0.69
N MET A 90 16.94 3.97 1.95
CA MET A 90 16.03 4.31 3.06
C MET A 90 16.67 5.18 4.10
N ALA A 91 15.83 5.89 4.85
CA ALA A 91 16.16 6.63 6.05
C ALA A 91 15.15 6.34 7.14
N VAL A 92 15.58 6.43 8.39
CA VAL A 92 14.73 6.39 9.58
C VAL A 92 15.10 7.56 10.46
N GLU A 93 14.08 8.34 10.86
CA GLU A 93 14.25 9.53 11.69
C GLU A 93 13.37 9.47 12.92
N PRO A 94 13.91 9.78 14.11
CA PRO A 94 13.08 9.97 15.28
C PRO A 94 12.20 11.22 15.11
N VAL A 95 10.99 11.14 15.61
CA VAL A 95 10.03 12.24 15.67
C VAL A 95 9.63 12.39 17.12
N ASP A 96 9.93 13.52 17.73
CA ASP A 96 9.73 13.70 19.18
C ASP A 96 8.29 13.45 19.59
N GLU A 97 7.34 13.96 18.81
CA GLU A 97 5.91 13.78 19.04
C GLU A 97 5.15 13.60 17.73
N LYS A 98 3.98 12.99 17.81
CA LYS A 98 3.04 12.84 16.69
C LYS A 98 2.33 14.18 16.37
N LYS A 99 3.10 15.25 16.20
CA LYS A 99 2.64 16.58 15.79
C LYS A 99 3.16 16.92 14.40
N ALA A 100 2.40 17.71 13.66
CA ALA A 100 2.75 18.10 12.29
C ALA A 100 4.13 18.77 12.17
N SER A 101 4.47 19.64 13.09
CA SER A 101 5.78 20.34 13.13
C SER A 101 6.96 19.38 13.30
N HIS A 102 6.83 18.38 14.18
CA HIS A 102 7.87 17.37 14.42
C HIS A 102 7.98 16.39 13.25
N VAL A 103 6.85 16.02 12.65
CA VAL A 103 6.85 15.20 11.41
C VAL A 103 7.52 15.96 10.27
N LYS A 104 7.26 17.25 10.12
CA LYS A 104 7.93 18.11 9.14
C LYS A 104 9.45 18.12 9.35
N GLN A 105 9.91 18.26 10.60
CA GLN A 105 11.35 18.20 10.90
C GLN A 105 11.92 16.81 10.56
N GLY A 106 11.18 15.75 10.88
CA GLY A 106 11.56 14.38 10.47
C GLY A 106 11.72 14.22 8.97
N PHE A 107 10.84 14.83 8.15
CA PHE A 107 10.99 14.85 6.69
C PHE A 107 12.25 15.60 6.25
N ILE A 108 12.56 16.75 6.83
CA ILE A 108 13.77 17.53 6.51
C ILE A 108 15.02 16.68 6.74
N ASN A 109 15.13 16.09 7.93
CA ASN A 109 16.28 15.25 8.29
C ASN A 109 16.37 13.99 7.37
N ALA A 110 15.22 13.37 7.09
CA ALA A 110 15.17 12.21 6.21
C ALA A 110 15.58 12.57 4.77
N PHE A 111 15.20 13.73 4.24
CA PHE A 111 15.63 14.18 2.91
C PHE A 111 17.15 14.36 2.84
N GLU A 112 17.77 14.91 3.87
CA GLU A 112 19.22 15.03 3.96
C GLU A 112 19.89 13.65 3.90
N LYS A 113 19.45 12.70 4.74
CA LYS A 113 19.96 11.31 4.75
C LYS A 113 19.71 10.60 3.41
N MET A 114 18.62 10.88 2.73
CA MET A 114 18.29 10.35 1.41
C MET A 114 19.07 11.02 0.27
N GLY A 115 19.78 12.11 0.55
CA GLY A 115 20.55 12.86 -0.43
C GLY A 115 19.74 13.81 -1.28
N GLY A 116 18.57 14.24 -0.81
CA GLY A 116 17.72 15.26 -1.41
C GLY A 116 16.23 14.98 -1.37
N GLU A 117 15.48 15.97 -1.82
CA GLU A 117 14.03 15.96 -1.84
C GLU A 117 13.46 15.11 -3.00
N PRO A 118 12.33 14.43 -2.81
CA PRO A 118 11.64 13.70 -3.87
C PRO A 118 10.73 14.62 -4.69
N LYS A 119 10.34 14.19 -5.88
CA LYS A 119 9.26 14.85 -6.64
C LYS A 119 7.88 14.56 -6.04
N SER A 120 7.74 13.41 -5.38
CA SER A 120 6.49 13.05 -4.70
C SER A 120 6.72 12.16 -3.49
N ILE A 121 5.79 12.24 -2.54
CA ILE A 121 5.73 11.35 -1.37
C ILE A 121 4.45 10.54 -1.47
N TYR A 122 4.56 9.23 -1.24
CA TYR A 122 3.45 8.30 -1.13
C TYR A 122 3.36 7.78 0.30
N THR A 123 2.25 8.02 0.97
CA THR A 123 2.03 7.65 2.37
C THR A 123 0.63 7.11 2.60
N ASP A 124 0.44 6.39 3.68
CA ASP A 124 -0.90 6.05 4.14
C ASP A 124 -1.61 7.29 4.75
N ALA A 125 -2.87 7.11 5.15
CA ALA A 125 -3.70 8.20 5.69
C ALA A 125 -3.40 8.51 7.17
N GLU A 126 -2.12 8.50 7.59
CA GLU A 126 -1.72 8.87 8.94
C GLU A 126 -1.92 10.38 9.19
N GLY A 127 -2.70 10.73 10.23
CA GLY A 127 -3.18 12.08 10.44
C GLY A 127 -2.08 13.15 10.61
N ALA A 128 -0.95 12.80 11.22
CA ALA A 128 0.16 13.73 11.40
C ALA A 128 0.86 14.06 10.07
N ILE A 129 1.04 13.07 9.21
CA ILE A 129 1.64 13.26 7.86
C ILE A 129 0.66 13.99 6.93
N THR A 130 -0.63 13.72 7.07
CA THR A 130 -1.68 14.27 6.20
C THR A 130 -2.25 15.59 6.66
N SER A 131 -1.70 16.18 7.72
CA SER A 131 -2.10 17.50 8.21
C SER A 131 -1.94 18.60 7.13
N ASN A 132 -2.74 19.65 7.23
CA ASN A 132 -2.64 20.78 6.31
C ASN A 132 -1.26 21.43 6.36
N GLU A 133 -0.68 21.58 7.57
CA GLU A 133 0.67 22.13 7.74
C GLU A 133 1.74 21.38 6.93
N VAL A 134 1.73 20.05 6.99
CA VAL A 134 2.69 19.22 6.22
C VAL A 134 2.40 19.28 4.74
N LYS A 135 1.13 19.25 4.33
CA LYS A 135 0.74 19.35 2.91
C LYS A 135 1.14 20.68 2.29
N ASP A 136 0.87 21.78 2.98
CA ASP A 136 1.21 23.13 2.52
C ASP A 136 2.73 23.28 2.39
N TRP A 137 3.48 22.77 3.37
CA TRP A 137 4.93 22.77 3.36
C TRP A 137 5.51 21.93 2.19
N LEU A 138 4.96 20.76 1.91
CA LEU A 138 5.35 19.94 0.75
C LEU A 138 5.01 20.66 -0.57
N THR A 139 3.84 21.29 -0.65
CA THR A 139 3.40 22.03 -1.84
C THR A 139 4.32 23.23 -2.12
N GLN A 140 4.73 23.99 -1.10
CA GLN A 140 5.69 25.08 -1.24
C GLN A 140 7.05 24.64 -1.81
N ARG A 141 7.42 23.35 -1.57
CA ARG A 141 8.63 22.71 -2.12
C ARG A 141 8.39 22.00 -3.45
N SER A 142 7.22 22.15 -4.06
CA SER A 142 6.82 21.47 -5.29
C SER A 142 6.82 19.93 -5.16
N ILE A 143 6.66 19.42 -3.94
CA ILE A 143 6.57 17.98 -3.66
C ILE A 143 5.11 17.56 -3.66
N THR A 144 4.73 16.64 -4.55
CA THR A 144 3.37 16.14 -4.60
C THR A 144 3.12 15.11 -3.48
N SER A 145 2.09 15.33 -2.66
CA SER A 145 1.67 14.36 -1.64
C SER A 145 0.62 13.41 -2.21
N ASN A 146 0.93 12.11 -2.23
CA ASN A 146 0.03 11.03 -2.66
C ASN A 146 -0.39 10.21 -1.44
N ILE A 147 -1.64 10.37 -1.01
CA ILE A 147 -2.16 9.66 0.16
C ILE A 147 -2.96 8.45 -0.30
N THR A 148 -2.70 7.29 0.29
CA THR A 148 -3.46 6.06 0.03
C THR A 148 -4.33 5.67 1.22
N LEU A 149 -5.49 5.07 0.93
CA LEU A 149 -6.36 4.48 1.97
C LEU A 149 -5.87 3.10 2.44
N THR A 150 -4.99 2.47 1.68
CA THR A 150 -4.54 1.12 1.97
C THR A 150 -3.23 1.14 2.74
N HIS A 151 -2.12 1.13 2.04
CA HIS A 151 -0.80 0.97 2.64
C HIS A 151 0.28 1.56 1.73
N ALA A 152 1.42 1.91 2.32
CA ALA A 152 2.66 2.19 1.62
C ALA A 152 3.53 0.90 1.60
N PRO A 153 3.30 -0.03 0.65
CA PRO A 153 3.74 -1.42 0.77
C PRO A 153 5.26 -1.57 0.82
N LEU A 154 6.01 -0.69 0.17
CA LEU A 154 7.46 -0.74 0.23
C LEU A 154 7.97 -0.22 1.58
N ALA A 155 7.41 0.89 2.07
CA ALA A 155 7.75 1.42 3.39
C ALA A 155 7.44 0.38 4.49
N GLU A 156 6.28 -0.28 4.44
CA GLU A 156 5.92 -1.35 5.39
C GLU A 156 6.89 -2.55 5.33
N ALA A 157 7.29 -2.97 4.13
CA ALA A 157 8.24 -4.07 3.95
C ALA A 157 9.63 -3.71 4.54
N MET A 158 10.09 -2.49 4.30
CA MET A 158 11.37 -1.99 4.84
C MET A 158 11.28 -1.79 6.35
N LEU A 159 10.14 -1.30 6.85
CA LEU A 159 9.90 -1.17 8.26
C LEU A 159 9.97 -2.52 8.99
N LYS A 160 9.34 -3.55 8.43
CA LYS A 160 9.43 -4.91 8.97
C LYS A 160 10.87 -5.43 8.99
N PHE A 161 11.62 -5.15 7.93
CA PHE A 161 13.04 -5.51 7.83
C PHE A 161 13.86 -4.85 8.95
N ILE A 162 13.73 -3.54 9.17
CA ILE A 162 14.46 -2.82 10.21
C ILE A 162 14.03 -3.25 11.62
N LYS A 163 12.74 -3.36 11.88
CA LYS A 163 12.23 -3.84 13.17
C LYS A 163 12.84 -5.19 13.55
N ASN A 164 12.86 -6.13 12.63
CA ASN A 164 13.43 -7.45 12.89
C ASN A 164 14.93 -7.38 13.24
N ARG A 165 15.70 -6.51 12.58
CA ARG A 165 17.13 -6.33 12.85
C ARG A 165 17.37 -5.64 14.18
N VAL A 166 16.63 -4.60 14.49
CA VAL A 166 16.74 -3.91 15.77
C VAL A 166 16.41 -4.84 16.95
N GLU A 167 15.32 -5.61 16.82
CA GLU A 167 14.92 -6.58 17.85
C GLU A 167 15.95 -7.73 17.98
N PHE A 168 16.52 -8.20 16.89
CA PHE A 168 17.59 -9.18 16.90
C PHE A 168 18.81 -8.64 17.65
N GLU A 169 19.29 -7.44 17.32
CA GLU A 169 20.42 -6.79 17.97
C GLU A 169 20.17 -6.58 19.47
N LYS A 170 19.00 -6.08 19.86
CA LYS A 170 18.64 -5.92 21.26
C LYS A 170 18.65 -7.25 22.02
N LYS A 171 18.16 -8.32 21.41
CA LYS A 171 18.11 -9.65 22.03
C LYS A 171 19.52 -10.24 22.23
N HIS A 172 20.38 -10.15 21.21
CA HIS A 172 21.70 -10.76 21.25
C HIS A 172 22.70 -9.98 22.11
N ARG A 173 22.62 -8.65 22.14
CA ARG A 173 23.51 -7.84 22.99
C ARG A 173 23.24 -7.99 24.49
N ARG A 174 22.05 -8.40 24.88
CA ARG A 174 21.75 -8.76 26.29
C ARG A 174 22.51 -10.01 26.75
N THR A 175 22.82 -10.92 25.85
CA THR A 175 23.50 -12.18 26.15
C THR A 175 25.03 -12.04 26.16
N ASP A 176 25.58 -11.09 25.40
CA ASP A 176 27.04 -10.91 25.26
C ASP A 176 27.70 -10.05 26.36
N GLY A 177 26.96 -9.63 27.39
CA GLY A 177 27.49 -8.81 28.47
C GLY A 177 27.98 -7.42 28.07
N ARG A 178 27.79 -7.00 26.83
CA ARG A 178 28.13 -5.64 26.36
C ARG A 178 27.17 -4.63 26.91
N ARG A 179 27.59 -3.92 27.93
CA ARG A 179 26.80 -3.09 28.84
C ARG A 179 26.29 -1.78 28.27
N ARG A 180 26.53 -1.39 27.02
CA ARG A 180 26.00 -0.15 26.48
C ARG A 180 24.66 -0.42 25.82
N LEU A 181 23.59 -0.04 26.48
CA LEU A 181 22.23 -0.05 25.93
C LEU A 181 22.16 1.04 24.85
N GLU A 182 22.44 0.66 23.59
CA GLU A 182 22.12 1.55 22.47
C GLU A 182 20.61 1.76 22.43
N THR A 183 20.22 2.99 22.13
CA THR A 183 18.80 3.30 21.93
C THR A 183 18.29 2.65 20.63
N TRP A 184 16.96 2.61 20.50
CA TRP A 184 16.33 2.08 19.29
C TRP A 184 16.81 2.84 18.05
N GLU A 185 16.93 4.17 18.15
CA GLU A 185 17.37 5.07 17.07
C GLU A 185 18.82 4.77 16.65
N GLN A 186 19.73 4.60 17.60
CA GLN A 186 21.14 4.31 17.31
C GLN A 186 21.29 2.99 16.57
N ILE A 187 20.56 1.96 16.98
CA ILE A 187 20.57 0.67 16.29
C ILE A 187 19.93 0.80 14.91
N ALA A 188 18.79 1.49 14.79
CA ALA A 188 18.10 1.68 13.53
C ALA A 188 18.97 2.43 12.51
N ASP A 189 19.61 3.51 12.93
CA ASP A 189 20.50 4.32 12.06
C ASP A 189 21.69 3.48 11.54
N ARG A 190 22.32 2.68 12.40
CA ARG A 190 23.38 1.76 12.01
C ARG A 190 22.88 0.68 11.04
N GLU A 191 21.73 0.09 11.29
CA GLU A 191 21.17 -0.96 10.41
C GLU A 191 20.68 -0.39 9.07
N VAL A 192 20.18 0.84 9.05
CA VAL A 192 19.84 1.57 7.83
C VAL A 192 21.09 1.86 7.01
N LYS A 193 22.16 2.35 7.65
CA LYS A 193 23.45 2.58 6.98
C LYS A 193 24.00 1.29 6.38
N ASN A 194 24.03 0.21 7.17
CA ASN A 194 24.49 -1.10 6.71
C ASN A 194 23.63 -1.63 5.54
N TYR A 195 22.31 -1.43 5.59
CA TYR A 195 21.45 -1.80 4.47
C TYR A 195 21.76 -0.99 3.21
N ASN A 196 21.87 0.31 3.32
CA ASN A 196 22.13 1.17 2.17
C ASN A 196 23.49 0.90 1.50
N GLU A 197 24.52 0.56 2.28
CA GLU A 197 25.89 0.39 1.82
C GLU A 197 26.25 -1.05 1.42
N ASN A 198 25.63 -2.06 2.06
CA ASN A 198 26.09 -3.45 1.95
C ASN A 198 25.01 -4.45 1.51
N HIS A 199 23.72 -4.12 1.68
CA HIS A 199 22.67 -5.05 1.28
C HIS A 199 22.39 -4.92 -0.21
N ILE A 200 22.23 -6.06 -0.90
CA ILE A 200 21.90 -6.10 -2.32
C ILE A 200 20.45 -6.59 -2.48
N PRO A 201 19.44 -5.69 -2.61
CA PRO A 201 18.08 -6.09 -2.87
C PRO A 201 17.96 -6.78 -4.22
N ARG A 202 17.31 -7.95 -4.24
CA ARG A 202 17.12 -8.73 -5.47
C ARG A 202 16.49 -7.92 -6.61
N SER A 203 15.66 -6.94 -6.27
CA SER A 203 14.94 -6.10 -7.24
C SER A 203 15.83 -5.17 -8.05
N ILE A 204 16.96 -4.76 -7.51
CA ILE A 204 17.86 -3.80 -8.15
C ILE A 204 19.26 -4.38 -8.42
N GLY A 205 19.65 -5.48 -7.74
CA GLY A 205 20.86 -6.23 -8.01
C GLY A 205 22.18 -5.51 -7.68
N MET A 206 22.11 -4.42 -6.93
CA MET A 206 23.22 -3.66 -6.39
C MET A 206 22.81 -3.02 -5.05
N THR A 207 23.71 -2.36 -4.34
CA THR A 207 23.36 -1.70 -3.08
C THR A 207 22.44 -0.49 -3.34
N PRO A 208 21.55 -0.13 -2.39
CA PRO A 208 20.73 1.06 -2.52
C PRO A 208 21.53 2.35 -2.75
N LEU A 209 22.70 2.45 -2.14
CA LEU A 209 23.59 3.60 -2.32
C LEU A 209 24.12 3.66 -3.76
N GLU A 210 24.55 2.54 -4.35
CA GLU A 210 24.96 2.45 -5.75
C GLU A 210 23.79 2.73 -6.69
N ALA A 211 22.61 2.14 -6.43
CA ALA A 211 21.40 2.34 -7.22
C ALA A 211 20.90 3.79 -7.21
N SER A 212 21.29 4.59 -6.21
CA SER A 212 20.93 6.01 -6.13
C SER A 212 21.81 6.92 -6.99
N LYS A 213 22.91 6.40 -7.55
CA LYS A 213 23.83 7.17 -8.39
C LYS A 213 23.31 7.30 -9.83
N PRO A 214 23.50 8.45 -10.48
CA PRO A 214 23.00 8.67 -11.84
C PRO A 214 23.51 7.67 -12.87
N GLU A 215 24.77 7.22 -12.76
CA GLU A 215 25.41 6.28 -13.69
C GLU A 215 24.74 4.90 -13.71
N ASN A 216 24.09 4.49 -12.64
CA ASN A 216 23.45 3.19 -12.51
C ASN A 216 21.94 3.21 -12.85
N LYS A 217 21.42 4.38 -13.22
CA LYS A 217 19.98 4.60 -13.47
C LYS A 217 19.39 3.63 -14.48
N ASP A 218 20.03 3.43 -15.62
CA ASP A 218 19.49 2.61 -16.70
C ASP A 218 19.48 1.12 -16.36
N GLU A 219 20.52 0.64 -15.67
CA GLU A 219 20.56 -0.75 -15.21
C GLU A 219 19.48 -1.02 -14.16
N VAL A 220 19.35 -0.17 -13.16
CA VAL A 220 18.29 -0.31 -12.14
C VAL A 220 16.91 -0.29 -12.77
N LYS A 221 16.67 0.64 -13.70
CA LYS A 221 15.40 0.76 -14.42
C LYS A 221 15.08 -0.52 -15.18
N LEU A 222 16.05 -1.06 -15.94
CA LEU A 222 15.87 -2.31 -16.68
C LEU A 222 15.50 -3.47 -15.75
N ARG A 223 16.19 -3.62 -14.61
CA ARG A 223 15.89 -4.67 -13.63
C ARG A 223 14.49 -4.56 -13.05
N LEU A 224 14.06 -3.35 -12.67
CA LEU A 224 12.73 -3.08 -12.15
C LEU A 224 11.63 -3.35 -13.20
N GLU A 225 11.86 -2.98 -14.46
CA GLU A 225 10.93 -3.25 -15.56
C GLU A 225 10.82 -4.74 -15.89
N LEU A 226 11.91 -5.50 -15.81
CA LEU A 226 11.89 -6.96 -15.98
C LEU A 226 11.04 -7.65 -14.91
N GLN A 227 11.08 -7.18 -13.68
CA GLN A 227 10.19 -7.71 -12.63
C GLN A 227 8.73 -7.37 -12.91
N ARG A 228 8.42 -6.17 -13.40
CA ARG A 228 7.07 -5.75 -13.74
C ARG A 228 6.41 -6.58 -14.84
N ARG A 229 7.17 -7.15 -15.77
CA ARG A 229 6.62 -8.03 -16.85
C ARG A 229 5.86 -9.24 -16.33
N ASN A 230 6.08 -9.64 -15.08
CA ASN A 230 5.36 -10.72 -14.43
C ASN A 230 4.08 -10.26 -13.71
N ASP A 231 3.76 -8.95 -13.73
CA ASP A 231 2.55 -8.43 -13.14
C ASP A 231 1.35 -8.78 -14.02
N ASN A 232 0.25 -9.16 -13.38
CA ASN A 232 -1.03 -9.35 -14.04
C ASN A 232 -1.86 -8.07 -13.85
N PRO A 233 -1.83 -7.12 -14.79
CA PRO A 233 -2.46 -5.83 -14.61
C PRO A 233 -3.97 -6.00 -14.51
N GLN A 234 -4.58 -5.28 -13.56
CA GLN A 234 -6.03 -5.23 -13.47
C GLN A 234 -6.60 -4.47 -14.69
N PRO A 235 -7.78 -4.89 -15.20
CA PRO A 235 -8.45 -4.18 -16.29
C PRO A 235 -8.66 -2.70 -15.95
N LYS A 236 -8.40 -1.84 -16.91
CA LYS A 236 -8.66 -0.39 -16.76
C LYS A 236 -10.17 -0.16 -16.63
N LEU A 237 -10.54 0.75 -15.76
CA LEU A 237 -11.90 1.25 -15.64
C LEU A 237 -12.10 2.45 -16.57
N LYS A 238 -13.36 2.74 -16.93
CA LYS A 238 -13.75 3.81 -17.85
C LYS A 238 -14.69 4.80 -17.16
N VAL A 239 -14.78 6.00 -17.70
CA VAL A 239 -15.83 6.96 -17.32
C VAL A 239 -17.18 6.31 -17.55
N GLY A 240 -18.06 6.44 -16.56
CA GLY A 240 -19.39 5.84 -16.57
C GLY A 240 -19.48 4.48 -15.89
N ASP A 241 -18.36 3.78 -15.64
CA ASP A 241 -18.39 2.51 -14.90
C ASP A 241 -18.92 2.73 -13.47
N GLU A 242 -19.75 1.80 -13.01
CA GLU A 242 -20.20 1.76 -11.63
C GLU A 242 -19.23 0.92 -10.81
N VAL A 243 -18.77 1.48 -9.69
CA VAL A 243 -17.74 0.89 -8.85
C VAL A 243 -18.13 0.93 -7.37
N ARG A 244 -17.50 0.05 -6.60
CA ARG A 244 -17.51 0.06 -5.13
C ARG A 244 -16.11 0.38 -4.62
N ILE A 245 -16.05 1.03 -3.47
CA ILE A 245 -14.79 1.49 -2.86
C ILE A 245 -14.33 0.47 -1.83
N LEU A 246 -13.04 0.17 -1.82
CA LEU A 246 -12.40 -0.65 -0.80
C LEU A 246 -12.54 0.03 0.57
N ARG A 247 -13.09 -0.69 1.55
CA ARG A 247 -13.26 -0.19 2.93
C ARG A 247 -11.97 -0.37 3.73
N LYS A 248 -11.61 0.63 4.52
CA LYS A 248 -10.63 0.46 5.60
C LYS A 248 -11.35 -0.21 6.77
N LYS A 249 -11.08 -1.50 7.00
CA LYS A 249 -11.63 -2.22 8.14
C LYS A 249 -11.09 -1.63 9.44
N LYS A 250 -11.94 -1.51 10.45
CA LYS A 250 -11.52 -1.14 11.81
C LYS A 250 -10.71 -2.29 12.43
N ASN A 251 -9.83 -1.93 13.36
CA ASN A 251 -9.08 -2.91 14.16
C ASN A 251 -10.03 -3.86 14.84
N PHE A 252 -10.37 -4.90 14.85
CA PHE A 252 -11.41 -5.79 15.39
C PHE A 252 -12.65 -6.02 14.52
N GLU A 253 -12.72 -5.46 13.31
CA GLU A 253 -13.78 -5.80 12.39
C GLU A 253 -13.57 -7.23 11.85
N LYS A 254 -14.57 -8.09 12.07
CA LYS A 254 -14.47 -9.52 11.75
C LYS A 254 -14.36 -9.76 10.24
N GLY A 255 -13.67 -10.85 9.87
CA GLY A 255 -13.37 -11.18 8.47
C GLY A 255 -14.57 -11.44 7.55
N TYR A 256 -15.77 -11.62 8.10
CA TYR A 256 -16.99 -11.81 7.32
C TYR A 256 -17.64 -10.53 6.81
N THR A 257 -17.20 -9.35 7.29
CA THR A 257 -17.70 -8.08 6.76
C THR A 257 -17.16 -7.82 5.35
N SER A 258 -18.00 -7.23 4.49
CA SER A 258 -17.60 -6.92 3.11
C SER A 258 -16.33 -6.08 3.04
N ASN A 259 -15.49 -6.37 2.07
CA ASN A 259 -14.27 -5.59 1.81
C ASN A 259 -14.57 -4.28 1.08
N TYR A 260 -15.71 -4.17 0.43
CA TYR A 260 -16.09 -3.02 -0.39
C TYR A 260 -17.34 -2.33 0.16
N SER A 261 -17.56 -1.09 -0.27
CA SER A 261 -18.74 -0.32 0.11
C SER A 261 -20.03 -1.00 -0.39
N GLU A 262 -21.10 -0.93 0.39
CA GLU A 262 -22.43 -1.35 -0.05
C GLU A 262 -22.95 -0.43 -1.16
N LYS A 263 -22.67 0.86 -1.03
CA LYS A 263 -23.03 1.88 -2.01
C LYS A 263 -22.14 1.82 -3.23
N THR A 264 -22.74 1.96 -4.40
CA THR A 264 -22.03 2.10 -5.69
C THR A 264 -21.81 3.57 -6.03
N TYR A 265 -20.77 3.83 -6.80
CA TYR A 265 -20.37 5.14 -7.28
C TYR A 265 -20.05 5.08 -8.76
N LYS A 266 -20.31 6.15 -9.48
CA LYS A 266 -20.02 6.24 -10.91
C LYS A 266 -18.69 6.97 -11.13
N ILE A 267 -17.85 6.45 -12.02
CA ILE A 267 -16.63 7.12 -12.44
C ILE A 267 -17.01 8.32 -13.32
N MET A 268 -16.61 9.51 -12.88
CA MET A 268 -16.87 10.77 -13.56
C MET A 268 -15.72 11.19 -14.45
N ASP A 269 -14.49 10.86 -14.05
CA ASP A 269 -13.29 11.22 -14.78
C ASP A 269 -12.16 10.20 -14.53
N VAL A 270 -11.25 10.10 -15.48
CA VAL A 270 -10.07 9.24 -15.41
C VAL A 270 -8.83 10.08 -15.63
N ILE A 271 -8.16 10.44 -14.55
CA ILE A 271 -6.92 11.21 -14.59
C ILE A 271 -5.79 10.25 -14.91
N GLN A 272 -5.33 10.28 -16.14
CA GLN A 272 -4.14 9.55 -16.52
C GLN A 272 -2.93 10.23 -15.90
N ALA A 273 -2.26 9.54 -15.03
CA ALA A 273 -1.04 10.07 -14.46
C ALA A 273 0.03 10.21 -15.55
N PRO A 274 0.75 11.32 -15.60
CA PRO A 274 1.91 11.42 -16.47
C PRO A 274 2.86 10.29 -16.14
N LEU A 275 3.24 9.56 -17.17
CA LEU A 275 4.23 8.50 -17.23
C LEU A 275 4.67 7.94 -15.85
N ASN A 276 4.09 6.81 -15.43
CA ASN A 276 4.41 5.98 -14.26
C ASN A 276 3.69 6.25 -12.93
N ARG A 277 2.83 7.25 -12.81
CA ARG A 277 1.92 7.31 -11.66
C ARG A 277 0.71 6.41 -11.88
N GLN A 278 0.09 5.95 -10.82
CA GLN A 278 -1.15 5.18 -10.94
C GLN A 278 -2.26 6.07 -11.47
N THR A 279 -2.97 5.62 -12.51
CA THR A 279 -4.20 6.25 -13.00
C THR A 279 -5.16 6.44 -11.83
N GLN A 280 -5.71 7.64 -11.69
CA GLN A 280 -6.69 8.00 -10.68
C GLN A 280 -8.08 8.09 -11.30
N TYR A 281 -9.07 7.64 -10.57
CA TYR A 281 -10.48 7.62 -10.96
C TYR A 281 -11.26 8.55 -10.05
N VAL A 282 -11.93 9.54 -10.62
CA VAL A 282 -12.76 10.50 -9.89
C VAL A 282 -14.19 9.96 -9.80
N LEU A 283 -14.75 9.90 -8.60
CA LEU A 283 -16.09 9.36 -8.36
C LEU A 283 -17.12 10.48 -8.09
N ASN A 284 -18.38 10.20 -8.41
CA ASN A 284 -19.54 11.07 -8.16
C ASN A 284 -19.95 11.16 -6.68
N MET A 285 -19.00 11.44 -5.80
CA MET A 285 -19.24 11.50 -4.35
C MET A 285 -19.52 12.93 -3.91
N LYS A 286 -20.55 13.13 -3.07
CA LYS A 286 -20.75 14.41 -2.38
C LYS A 286 -19.75 14.56 -1.24
N MET A 287 -19.07 15.71 -1.17
CA MET A 287 -17.93 15.97 -0.28
C MET A 287 -18.17 15.81 1.24
N ASN A 288 -19.36 15.52 1.74
CA ASN A 288 -19.70 15.58 3.16
C ASN A 288 -20.26 14.29 3.76
N GLN A 289 -20.02 13.12 3.18
CA GLN A 289 -20.41 11.87 3.83
C GLN A 289 -19.35 11.42 4.83
N LYS A 290 -19.65 11.62 6.14
CA LYS A 290 -18.83 11.15 7.26
C LYS A 290 -18.38 9.70 7.05
N GLY A 291 -17.08 9.47 7.00
CA GLY A 291 -16.45 8.15 7.07
C GLY A 291 -15.61 7.71 5.87
N TYR A 292 -15.72 8.32 4.69
CA TYR A 292 -15.00 7.85 3.48
C TYR A 292 -14.09 8.88 2.80
N LEU A 293 -14.22 10.17 3.10
CA LEU A 293 -13.77 11.21 2.17
C LEU A 293 -12.80 12.27 2.68
N HIS A 294 -12.36 12.20 3.92
CA HIS A 294 -11.47 13.24 4.42
C HIS A 294 -10.05 13.25 3.79
N PHE A 295 -9.73 12.27 2.92
CA PHE A 295 -8.34 12.06 2.53
C PHE A 295 -8.06 12.07 1.02
N LYS A 296 -9.09 12.08 0.17
CA LYS A 296 -8.86 12.03 -1.27
C LYS A 296 -9.92 12.90 -1.95
N ASP A 297 -9.56 13.94 -2.59
CA ASP A 297 -10.42 14.79 -3.43
C ASP A 297 -11.26 13.96 -4.45
N ASN A 298 -12.03 12.97 -3.96
CA ASN A 298 -12.78 11.96 -4.73
C ASN A 298 -11.94 11.14 -5.73
N LYS A 299 -10.62 11.06 -5.54
CA LYS A 299 -9.68 10.38 -6.43
C LYS A 299 -9.25 9.04 -5.84
N PHE A 300 -9.41 7.99 -6.61
CA PHE A 300 -9.11 6.61 -6.21
C PHE A 300 -8.19 5.95 -7.22
N THR A 301 -7.34 5.05 -6.75
CA THR A 301 -6.52 4.19 -7.59
C THR A 301 -7.28 2.94 -8.02
N ARG A 302 -6.81 2.22 -9.04
CA ARG A 302 -7.45 0.98 -9.51
C ARG A 302 -7.61 -0.08 -8.42
N ASN A 303 -6.64 -0.16 -7.51
CA ASN A 303 -6.64 -1.16 -6.42
C ASN A 303 -7.67 -0.88 -5.32
N GLU A 304 -8.20 0.33 -5.28
CA GLU A 304 -9.21 0.75 -4.30
C GLU A 304 -10.63 0.61 -4.81
N LEU A 305 -10.78 0.20 -6.06
CA LEU A 305 -12.07 0.11 -6.74
C LEU A 305 -12.33 -1.31 -7.25
N THR A 306 -13.58 -1.73 -7.18
CA THR A 306 -14.10 -2.91 -7.89
C THR A 306 -15.33 -2.52 -8.69
N LEU A 307 -15.52 -3.15 -9.86
CA LEU A 307 -16.74 -2.96 -10.64
C LEU A 307 -17.95 -3.43 -9.81
N ALA A 308 -18.98 -2.61 -9.75
CA ALA A 308 -20.27 -3.03 -9.25
C ALA A 308 -20.90 -3.93 -10.31
N LYS A 309 -21.27 -5.12 -9.90
CA LYS A 309 -22.00 -6.08 -10.72
C LYS A 309 -23.45 -6.06 -10.35
#